data_a0dec6279bb821d077079ad900e6d908
#
_entry.id   a0dec6279bb821d077079ad900e6d908
#
_cell.length_a   1.000
_cell.length_b   1.000
_cell.length_c   1.000
_cell.angle_alpha   90.00
_cell.angle_beta   90.00
_cell.angle_gamma   90.00
#
_symmetry.space_group_name_H-M   'P 1'
#
loop_
_entity.id
_entity.type
_entity.pdbx_description
1 polymer ?
#
loop_
_entity_poly.entity_id
_entity_poly.type
_entity_poly.pdbx_seq_one_letter_code
_entity_poly.pdbx_strand_id
1 'polypeptide(L)'
;MSIQVQQLNKHFNQYAALADINLDVHDGELVALLGPSGCGKTTLLRIIAGLEQADSGSVIIRGEDASDLHVRERNVGFVFQHYALFRHMTVFENVAFGLRVKPRSERPAEAAIRARVKELLDLVQLSHVAERYPTQLSGGQRQRVALARALAVQPKVLLLDEPFGALDTQVRKELRRWLRELHDELHVTSLLVTHDQEEALEVADRVVLMNAGRVEQIGTPAEVYDQPTSAFVHSFLGSVNLFRGRVAGQGLGIGEQLLGGTIPSLLAEGSAAVAYVRPHELEILSADAPGGICATITRLLPMGPRIRVELRGDGETKGAHYEAELTKEAAKLFAPGQGVKLVARQAQFYPDYQI
;
A
#
# COMPACT_ATOMS: atom_id res chain seq x y z
N MET A 1 3.36 5.07 -22.30
CA MET A 1 3.42 4.15 -21.16
C MET A 1 4.86 3.83 -20.83
N SER A 2 5.24 3.91 -19.56
CA SER A 2 6.62 3.72 -19.13
C SER A 2 6.97 2.28 -18.82
N ILE A 3 6.01 1.52 -18.22
CA ILE A 3 6.16 0.09 -17.94
C ILE A 3 4.87 -0.60 -18.38
N GLN A 4 4.99 -1.72 -19.09
CA GLN A 4 3.89 -2.65 -19.34
C GLN A 4 4.33 -4.07 -18.99
N VAL A 5 3.50 -4.72 -18.19
CA VAL A 5 3.67 -6.14 -17.83
C VAL A 5 2.48 -6.88 -18.44
N GLN A 6 2.74 -7.92 -19.22
CA GLN A 6 1.71 -8.64 -19.95
C GLN A 6 1.78 -10.14 -19.63
N GLN A 7 0.70 -10.68 -19.09
CA GLN A 7 0.49 -12.09 -18.78
C GLN A 7 1.67 -12.75 -18.07
N LEU A 8 2.28 -12.01 -17.13
CA LEU A 8 3.51 -12.42 -16.46
C LEU A 8 3.24 -13.53 -15.43
N ASN A 9 3.99 -14.61 -15.55
CA ASN A 9 3.91 -15.74 -14.64
C ASN A 9 5.29 -16.06 -14.06
N LYS A 10 5.30 -16.46 -12.77
CA LYS A 10 6.50 -16.91 -12.08
C LYS A 10 6.18 -17.97 -11.05
N HIS A 11 6.90 -19.09 -11.10
CA HIS A 11 6.84 -20.15 -10.10
C HIS A 11 8.20 -20.32 -9.42
N PHE A 12 8.15 -20.64 -8.15
CA PHE A 12 9.29 -21.16 -7.39
C PHE A 12 8.92 -22.57 -6.94
N ASN A 13 9.47 -23.57 -7.63
CA ASN A 13 9.05 -24.98 -7.49
C ASN A 13 7.53 -25.14 -7.74
N GLN A 14 6.77 -25.55 -6.72
CA GLN A 14 5.32 -25.72 -6.80
C GLN A 14 4.52 -24.47 -6.42
N TYR A 15 5.19 -23.40 -5.96
CA TYR A 15 4.54 -22.17 -5.53
C TYR A 15 4.44 -21.15 -6.67
N ALA A 16 3.21 -20.79 -7.05
CA ALA A 16 2.95 -19.75 -8.00
C ALA A 16 3.12 -18.38 -7.32
N ALA A 17 4.27 -17.75 -7.53
CA ALA A 17 4.56 -16.44 -6.96
C ALA A 17 3.86 -15.31 -7.73
N LEU A 18 3.68 -15.47 -9.04
CA LEU A 18 2.92 -14.57 -9.91
C LEU A 18 2.10 -15.41 -10.88
N ALA A 19 0.83 -15.05 -11.07
CA ALA A 19 -0.11 -15.73 -11.95
C ALA A 19 -0.90 -14.73 -12.79
N ASP A 20 -0.60 -14.68 -14.09
CA ASP A 20 -1.25 -13.82 -15.09
C ASP A 20 -1.26 -12.34 -14.70
N ILE A 21 -0.11 -11.79 -14.33
CA ILE A 21 -0.01 -10.37 -13.96
C ILE A 21 -0.06 -9.51 -15.21
N ASN A 22 -0.99 -8.58 -15.23
CA ASN A 22 -1.13 -7.53 -16.21
C ASN A 22 -1.10 -6.17 -15.52
N LEU A 23 -0.17 -5.29 -15.90
CA LEU A 23 0.03 -3.99 -15.27
C LEU A 23 0.58 -2.98 -16.27
N ASP A 24 -0.08 -1.82 -16.34
CA ASP A 24 0.38 -0.66 -17.08
C ASP A 24 0.72 0.49 -16.12
N VAL A 25 1.91 1.08 -16.25
CA VAL A 25 2.34 2.27 -15.52
C VAL A 25 2.59 3.39 -16.52
N HIS A 26 1.96 4.54 -16.29
CA HIS A 26 2.09 5.70 -17.18
C HIS A 26 3.41 6.46 -16.96
N ASP A 27 3.79 7.27 -17.95
CA ASP A 27 5.00 8.11 -17.81
C ASP A 27 4.81 9.13 -16.68
N GLY A 28 5.81 9.24 -15.80
CA GLY A 28 5.80 10.15 -14.66
C GLY A 28 4.85 9.76 -13.53
N GLU A 29 4.28 8.55 -13.53
CA GLU A 29 3.37 8.06 -12.51
C GLU A 29 4.13 7.37 -11.35
N LEU A 30 3.67 7.58 -10.13
CA LEU A 30 4.11 6.81 -8.96
C LEU A 30 3.03 5.78 -8.60
N VAL A 31 3.33 4.51 -8.83
CA VAL A 31 2.43 3.39 -8.55
C VAL A 31 2.91 2.62 -7.33
N ALA A 32 2.03 2.35 -6.37
CA ALA A 32 2.33 1.49 -5.23
C ALA A 32 1.80 0.07 -5.45
N LEU A 33 2.67 -0.93 -5.34
CA LEU A 33 2.31 -2.34 -5.21
C LEU A 33 2.06 -2.64 -3.74
N LEU A 34 0.81 -2.88 -3.38
CA LEU A 34 0.35 -3.10 -2.02
C LEU A 34 -0.21 -4.53 -1.87
N GLY A 35 -0.10 -5.13 -0.70
CA GLY A 35 -0.66 -6.45 -0.41
C GLY A 35 0.08 -7.18 0.71
N PRO A 36 -0.43 -8.33 1.19
CA PRO A 36 0.17 -9.08 2.27
C PRO A 36 1.58 -9.60 1.92
N SER A 37 2.32 -9.98 2.96
CA SER A 37 3.64 -10.60 2.77
C SER A 37 3.52 -11.89 1.96
N GLY A 38 4.44 -12.09 1.01
CA GLY A 38 4.46 -13.27 0.17
C GLY A 38 3.50 -13.26 -1.03
N CYS A 39 2.73 -12.19 -1.29
CA CYS A 39 1.82 -12.12 -2.43
C CYS A 39 2.48 -11.83 -3.80
N GLY A 40 3.82 -11.75 -3.87
CA GLY A 40 4.56 -11.63 -5.15
C GLY A 40 5.09 -10.23 -5.50
N LYS A 41 4.84 -9.17 -4.71
CA LYS A 41 5.25 -7.77 -5.00
C LYS A 41 6.74 -7.61 -5.31
N THR A 42 7.61 -8.06 -4.41
CA THR A 42 9.07 -8.00 -4.59
C THR A 42 9.52 -8.86 -5.78
N THR A 43 8.87 -9.99 -6.02
CA THR A 43 9.15 -10.84 -7.21
C THR A 43 8.83 -10.07 -8.49
N LEU A 44 7.67 -9.44 -8.58
CA LEU A 44 7.28 -8.61 -9.72
C LEU A 44 8.28 -7.46 -9.92
N LEU A 45 8.62 -6.74 -8.85
CA LEU A 45 9.59 -5.64 -8.92
C LEU A 45 10.96 -6.12 -9.43
N ARG A 46 11.45 -7.28 -8.95
CA ARG A 46 12.73 -7.86 -9.37
C ARG A 46 12.70 -8.33 -10.83
N ILE A 47 11.59 -8.85 -11.32
CA ILE A 47 11.44 -9.23 -12.72
C ILE A 47 11.47 -7.97 -13.60
N ILE A 48 10.78 -6.89 -13.25
CA ILE A 48 10.83 -5.61 -13.96
C ILE A 48 12.26 -5.05 -13.98
N ALA A 49 13.00 -5.20 -12.89
CA ALA A 49 14.41 -4.79 -12.78
C ALA A 49 15.38 -5.66 -13.59
N GLY A 50 14.99 -6.87 -14.00
CA GLY A 50 15.89 -7.87 -14.61
C GLY A 50 16.79 -8.60 -13.60
N LEU A 51 16.43 -8.55 -12.32
CA LEU A 51 17.11 -9.27 -11.22
C LEU A 51 16.55 -10.68 -11.03
N GLU A 52 15.41 -10.98 -11.61
CA GLU A 52 14.75 -12.29 -11.65
C GLU A 52 14.15 -12.49 -13.05
N GLN A 53 14.04 -13.73 -13.53
CA GLN A 53 13.42 -14.06 -14.80
C GLN A 53 11.98 -14.52 -14.59
N ALA A 54 11.08 -14.08 -15.45
CA ALA A 54 9.73 -14.65 -15.54
C ALA A 54 9.78 -16.04 -16.20
N ASP A 55 8.78 -16.87 -15.91
CA ASP A 55 8.62 -18.16 -16.60
C ASP A 55 7.86 -17.98 -17.92
N SER A 56 6.98 -16.97 -18.00
CA SER A 56 6.27 -16.56 -19.22
C SER A 56 5.73 -15.14 -19.08
N GLY A 57 5.28 -14.58 -20.19
CA GLY A 57 4.83 -13.19 -20.28
C GLY A 57 5.97 -12.25 -20.69
N SER A 58 5.69 -10.94 -20.71
CA SER A 58 6.66 -9.95 -21.15
C SER A 58 6.67 -8.71 -20.27
N VAL A 59 7.82 -8.02 -20.25
CA VAL A 59 8.04 -6.71 -19.61
C VAL A 59 8.52 -5.74 -20.68
N ILE A 60 7.74 -4.70 -20.92
CA ILE A 60 8.05 -3.65 -21.87
C ILE A 60 8.37 -2.38 -21.11
N ILE A 61 9.52 -1.77 -21.35
CA ILE A 61 9.96 -0.52 -20.71
C ILE A 61 10.12 0.55 -21.81
N ARG A 62 9.28 1.60 -21.75
CA ARG A 62 9.21 2.67 -22.75
C ARG A 62 9.09 2.18 -24.19
N GLY A 63 8.27 1.15 -24.41
CA GLY A 63 8.01 0.58 -25.72
C GLY A 63 9.06 -0.41 -26.23
N GLU A 64 10.12 -0.68 -25.47
CA GLU A 64 11.15 -1.66 -25.77
C GLU A 64 10.91 -2.93 -24.93
N ASP A 65 10.91 -4.09 -25.57
CA ASP A 65 10.83 -5.37 -24.86
C ASP A 65 12.11 -5.58 -24.04
N ALA A 66 11.93 -5.59 -22.72
CA ALA A 66 13.01 -5.75 -21.75
C ALA A 66 13.08 -7.17 -21.17
N SER A 67 12.23 -8.10 -21.59
CA SER A 67 12.09 -9.43 -20.98
C SER A 67 13.44 -10.16 -20.88
N ASP A 68 14.23 -10.15 -21.95
CA ASP A 68 15.54 -10.82 -22.03
C ASP A 68 16.73 -9.87 -21.86
N LEU A 69 16.49 -8.55 -21.66
CA LEU A 69 17.56 -7.59 -21.46
C LEU A 69 18.26 -7.80 -20.11
N HIS A 70 19.60 -7.74 -20.14
CA HIS A 70 20.38 -7.73 -18.91
C HIS A 70 20.06 -6.50 -18.05
N VAL A 71 20.13 -6.63 -16.74
CA VAL A 71 19.81 -5.57 -15.76
C VAL A 71 20.46 -4.20 -16.08
N ARG A 72 21.69 -4.20 -16.61
CA ARG A 72 22.43 -2.98 -16.99
C ARG A 72 21.83 -2.23 -18.18
N GLU A 73 21.12 -2.92 -19.06
CA GLU A 73 20.55 -2.39 -20.30
C GLU A 73 19.15 -1.83 -20.09
N ARG A 74 18.44 -2.24 -19.01
CA ARG A 74 17.08 -1.80 -18.71
C ARG A 74 16.97 -0.32 -18.27
N ASN A 75 18.09 0.33 -17.94
CA ASN A 75 18.14 1.73 -17.48
C ASN A 75 17.15 2.03 -16.31
N VAL A 76 17.06 1.10 -15.37
CA VAL A 76 16.24 1.24 -14.15
C VAL A 76 17.11 1.59 -12.94
N GLY A 77 16.61 2.47 -12.08
CA GLY A 77 17.17 2.71 -10.76
C GLY A 77 16.50 1.81 -9.74
N PHE A 78 17.27 1.13 -8.90
CA PHE A 78 16.71 0.22 -7.89
C PHE A 78 17.16 0.60 -6.48
N VAL A 79 16.19 0.74 -5.57
CA VAL A 79 16.42 0.95 -4.14
C VAL A 79 15.98 -0.31 -3.40
N PHE A 80 16.94 -1.00 -2.77
CA PHE A 80 16.69 -2.24 -2.03
C PHE A 80 16.16 -1.96 -0.61
N GLN A 81 15.40 -2.88 -0.06
CA GLN A 81 14.81 -2.84 1.28
C GLN A 81 15.82 -2.50 2.39
N HIS A 82 17.05 -3.00 2.29
CA HIS A 82 18.15 -2.72 3.23
C HIS A 82 19.15 -1.70 2.67
N TYR A 83 18.73 -0.86 1.71
CA TYR A 83 19.48 0.22 1.07
C TYR A 83 20.72 -0.25 0.28
N ALA A 84 21.30 -1.38 0.60
CA ALA A 84 22.48 -1.99 -0.05
C ALA A 84 23.63 -1.01 -0.31
N LEU A 85 23.91 -0.11 0.64
CA LEU A 85 25.02 0.83 0.54
C LEU A 85 26.37 0.12 0.75
N PHE A 86 27.38 0.55 -0.02
CA PHE A 86 28.75 0.08 0.13
C PHE A 86 29.36 0.65 1.41
N ARG A 87 29.50 -0.18 2.44
CA ARG A 87 29.90 0.24 3.79
C ARG A 87 31.32 0.84 3.86
N HIS A 88 32.18 0.45 2.93
CA HIS A 88 33.59 0.88 2.80
C HIS A 88 33.77 2.14 1.96
N MET A 89 32.68 2.69 1.42
CA MET A 89 32.64 3.92 0.62
C MET A 89 31.94 5.03 1.39
N THR A 90 32.39 6.27 1.19
CA THR A 90 31.69 7.45 1.71
C THR A 90 30.32 7.63 1.04
N VAL A 91 29.51 8.54 1.55
CA VAL A 91 28.23 8.94 0.94
C VAL A 91 28.46 9.41 -0.49
N PHE A 92 29.45 10.30 -0.69
CA PHE A 92 29.83 10.80 -2.01
C PHE A 92 30.16 9.65 -2.97
N GLU A 93 31.00 8.72 -2.54
CA GLU A 93 31.44 7.59 -3.36
C GLU A 93 30.30 6.61 -3.68
N ASN A 94 29.39 6.39 -2.73
CA ASN A 94 28.19 5.59 -2.97
C ASN A 94 27.34 6.19 -4.10
N VAL A 95 27.10 7.51 -4.09
CA VAL A 95 26.32 8.18 -5.13
C VAL A 95 27.08 8.21 -6.46
N ALA A 96 28.39 8.45 -6.44
CA ALA A 96 29.24 8.47 -7.63
C ALA A 96 29.42 7.11 -8.29
N PHE A 97 29.21 6.01 -7.55
CA PHE A 97 29.58 4.66 -7.97
C PHE A 97 29.01 4.29 -9.35
N GLY A 98 27.71 4.44 -9.56
CA GLY A 98 27.04 4.08 -10.81
C GLY A 98 27.60 4.85 -12.03
N LEU A 99 28.03 6.09 -11.84
CA LEU A 99 28.64 6.90 -12.90
C LEU A 99 30.08 6.45 -13.21
N ARG A 100 30.85 6.06 -12.16
CA ARG A 100 32.24 5.65 -12.30
C ARG A 100 32.44 4.27 -12.92
N VAL A 101 31.46 3.35 -12.74
CA VAL A 101 31.54 1.99 -13.30
C VAL A 101 31.05 1.89 -14.76
N LYS A 102 30.56 2.98 -15.35
CA LYS A 102 30.21 3.03 -16.77
C LYS A 102 31.43 2.71 -17.65
N PRO A 103 31.23 2.12 -18.85
CA PRO A 103 32.28 1.95 -19.84
C PRO A 103 33.01 3.27 -20.09
N ARG A 104 34.30 3.22 -20.42
CA ARG A 104 35.11 4.44 -20.63
C ARG A 104 34.52 5.39 -21.67
N SER A 105 33.86 4.87 -22.71
CA SER A 105 33.17 5.63 -23.75
C SER A 105 31.95 6.43 -23.26
N GLU A 106 31.32 5.96 -22.16
CA GLU A 106 30.07 6.55 -21.64
C GLU A 106 30.28 7.25 -20.29
N ARG A 107 31.47 7.09 -19.71
CA ARG A 107 31.78 7.63 -18.38
C ARG A 107 31.97 9.15 -18.47
N PRO A 108 31.18 9.95 -17.70
CA PRO A 108 31.40 11.37 -17.63
C PRO A 108 32.79 11.71 -17.03
N ALA A 109 33.33 12.87 -17.36
CA ALA A 109 34.53 13.39 -16.74
C ALA A 109 34.32 13.54 -15.22
N GLU A 110 35.39 13.36 -14.42
CA GLU A 110 35.31 13.41 -12.96
C GLU A 110 34.71 14.73 -12.43
N ALA A 111 34.97 15.85 -13.11
CA ALA A 111 34.36 17.14 -12.75
C ALA A 111 32.82 17.13 -12.90
N ALA A 112 32.31 16.48 -13.96
CA ALA A 112 30.87 16.34 -14.19
C ALA A 112 30.25 15.36 -13.16
N ILE A 113 30.97 14.26 -12.81
CA ILE A 113 30.54 13.34 -11.75
C ILE A 113 30.40 14.09 -10.42
N ARG A 114 31.43 14.89 -10.04
CA ARG A 114 31.40 15.69 -8.80
C ARG A 114 30.24 16.70 -8.78
N ALA A 115 30.00 17.38 -9.88
CA ALA A 115 28.89 18.32 -10.00
C ALA A 115 27.54 17.62 -9.81
N ARG A 116 27.34 16.49 -10.50
CA ARG A 116 26.10 15.71 -10.40
C ARG A 116 25.86 15.12 -9.00
N VAL A 117 26.90 14.59 -8.37
CA VAL A 117 26.81 14.07 -6.99
C VAL A 117 26.45 15.19 -6.02
N LYS A 118 27.07 16.37 -6.16
CA LYS A 118 26.74 17.53 -5.32
C LYS A 118 25.28 17.95 -5.49
N GLU A 119 24.82 18.09 -6.71
CA GLU A 119 23.40 18.40 -7.03
C GLU A 119 22.44 17.39 -6.35
N LEU A 120 22.72 16.09 -6.47
CA LEU A 120 21.88 15.07 -5.87
C LEU A 120 21.94 15.06 -4.34
N LEU A 121 23.12 15.30 -3.73
CA LEU A 121 23.23 15.42 -2.29
C LEU A 121 22.53 16.68 -1.74
N ASP A 122 22.53 17.77 -2.48
CA ASP A 122 21.76 18.97 -2.16
C ASP A 122 20.26 18.67 -2.24
N LEU A 123 19.79 18.01 -3.31
CA LEU A 123 18.41 17.60 -3.52
C LEU A 123 17.89 16.71 -2.37
N VAL A 124 18.69 15.74 -1.90
CA VAL A 124 18.32 14.88 -0.77
C VAL A 124 18.69 15.47 0.60
N GLN A 125 19.19 16.70 0.66
CA GLN A 125 19.58 17.45 1.86
C GLN A 125 20.69 16.77 2.69
N LEU A 126 21.65 16.12 2.03
CA LEU A 126 22.74 15.37 2.67
C LEU A 126 24.15 15.86 2.33
N SER A 127 24.29 17.06 1.74
CA SER A 127 25.62 17.62 1.38
C SER A 127 26.57 17.72 2.58
N HIS A 128 26.04 18.00 3.77
CA HIS A 128 26.81 18.10 5.03
C HIS A 128 27.42 16.78 5.52
N VAL A 129 27.00 15.63 4.97
CA VAL A 129 27.49 14.29 5.34
C VAL A 129 28.19 13.57 4.20
N ALA A 130 28.55 14.26 3.11
CA ALA A 130 29.15 13.68 1.90
C ALA A 130 30.35 12.78 2.17
N GLU A 131 31.20 13.15 3.13
CA GLU A 131 32.44 12.44 3.50
C GLU A 131 32.22 11.36 4.58
N ARG A 132 30.99 11.20 5.13
CA ARG A 132 30.70 10.18 6.11
C ARG A 132 30.48 8.81 5.47
N TYR A 133 30.67 7.76 6.26
CA TYR A 133 30.38 6.39 5.88
C TYR A 133 28.95 6.00 6.26
N PRO A 134 28.32 5.01 5.58
CA PRO A 134 26.96 4.55 5.87
C PRO A 134 26.71 4.15 7.33
N THR A 135 27.72 3.66 8.04
CA THR A 135 27.64 3.30 9.46
C THR A 135 27.45 4.49 10.40
N GLN A 136 27.75 5.70 9.94
CA GLN A 136 27.64 6.97 10.68
C GLN A 136 26.33 7.70 10.40
N LEU A 137 25.43 7.09 9.63
CA LEU A 137 24.17 7.70 9.20
C LEU A 137 22.97 7.11 9.94
N SER A 138 21.93 7.90 10.12
CA SER A 138 20.60 7.41 10.53
C SER A 138 19.96 6.54 9.44
N GLY A 139 18.90 5.80 9.78
CA GLY A 139 18.13 5.01 8.82
C GLY A 139 17.63 5.83 7.64
N GLY A 140 16.97 6.96 7.94
CA GLY A 140 16.46 7.87 6.92
C GLY A 140 17.55 8.50 6.05
N GLN A 141 18.71 8.84 6.63
CA GLN A 141 19.85 9.31 5.84
C GLN A 141 20.35 8.22 4.90
N ARG A 142 20.51 6.97 5.36
CA ARG A 142 20.92 5.86 4.48
C ARG A 142 19.95 5.66 3.32
N GLN A 143 18.65 5.77 3.56
CA GLN A 143 17.62 5.68 2.51
C GLN A 143 17.78 6.78 1.47
N ARG A 144 17.91 8.05 1.90
CA ARG A 144 18.11 9.18 0.98
C ARG A 144 19.38 9.03 0.15
N VAL A 145 20.47 8.51 0.73
CA VAL A 145 21.70 8.17 -0.01
C VAL A 145 21.45 7.09 -1.06
N ALA A 146 20.71 6.03 -0.72
CA ALA A 146 20.38 4.96 -1.66
C ALA A 146 19.54 5.49 -2.84
N LEU A 147 18.60 6.39 -2.57
CA LEU A 147 17.81 7.05 -3.60
C LEU A 147 18.66 7.97 -4.48
N ALA A 148 19.52 8.82 -3.90
CA ALA A 148 20.47 9.66 -4.65
C ALA A 148 21.37 8.82 -5.55
N ARG A 149 21.86 7.66 -5.06
CA ARG A 149 22.64 6.70 -5.85
C ARG A 149 21.86 6.14 -7.03
N ALA A 150 20.58 5.77 -6.82
CA ALA A 150 19.73 5.27 -7.88
C ALA A 150 19.44 6.36 -8.95
N LEU A 151 19.23 7.60 -8.54
CA LEU A 151 18.99 8.75 -9.43
C LEU A 151 20.25 9.24 -10.16
N ALA A 152 21.45 8.93 -9.66
CA ALA A 152 22.71 9.40 -10.23
C ALA A 152 22.89 8.98 -11.70
N VAL A 153 22.47 7.77 -12.05
CA VAL A 153 22.56 7.22 -13.40
C VAL A 153 21.48 7.71 -14.35
N GLN A 154 20.59 8.59 -13.89
CA GLN A 154 19.45 9.12 -14.64
C GLN A 154 18.54 8.03 -15.20
N PRO A 155 17.97 7.19 -14.31
CA PRO A 155 17.17 6.06 -14.74
C PRO A 155 15.88 6.52 -15.43
N LYS A 156 15.38 5.70 -16.35
CA LYS A 156 14.06 5.89 -16.99
C LYS A 156 12.91 5.57 -16.04
N VAL A 157 13.16 4.63 -15.12
CA VAL A 157 12.20 4.12 -14.13
C VAL A 157 12.90 3.93 -12.80
N LEU A 158 12.22 4.27 -11.71
CA LEU A 158 12.69 4.06 -10.34
C LEU A 158 11.88 2.96 -9.66
N LEU A 159 12.58 1.95 -9.15
CA LEU A 159 11.99 0.80 -8.46
C LEU A 159 12.40 0.81 -6.99
N LEU A 160 11.42 0.84 -6.09
CA LEU A 160 11.60 1.00 -4.65
C LEU A 160 11.05 -0.22 -3.91
N ASP A 161 11.92 -1.04 -3.33
CA ASP A 161 11.53 -2.26 -2.59
C ASP A 161 11.48 -1.95 -1.09
N GLU A 162 10.28 -1.79 -0.53
CA GLU A 162 9.99 -1.46 0.87
C GLU A 162 10.89 -0.35 1.45
N PRO A 163 10.94 0.84 0.84
CA PRO A 163 11.92 1.86 1.21
C PRO A 163 11.75 2.40 2.64
N PHE A 164 10.59 2.24 3.27
CA PHE A 164 10.30 2.79 4.60
C PHE A 164 10.34 1.75 5.73
N GLY A 165 10.60 0.47 5.43
CA GLY A 165 10.37 -0.65 6.35
C GLY A 165 11.20 -0.66 7.64
N ALA A 166 12.38 -0.06 7.69
CA ALA A 166 13.30 -0.13 8.83
C ALA A 166 13.41 1.18 9.64
N LEU A 167 12.35 2.01 9.61
CA LEU A 167 12.37 3.36 10.18
C LEU A 167 11.34 3.51 11.30
N ASP A 168 11.64 4.39 12.27
CA ASP A 168 10.65 4.81 13.26
C ASP A 168 9.50 5.62 12.63
N THR A 169 8.37 5.71 13.34
CA THR A 169 7.12 6.29 12.83
C THR A 169 7.29 7.75 12.37
N GLN A 170 8.04 8.57 13.12
CA GLN A 170 8.22 9.98 12.81
C GLN A 170 9.05 10.16 11.54
N VAL A 171 10.20 9.47 11.46
CA VAL A 171 11.08 9.49 10.28
C VAL A 171 10.38 8.95 9.04
N ARG A 172 9.56 7.89 9.21
CA ARG A 172 8.76 7.33 8.11
C ARG A 172 7.80 8.35 7.52
N LYS A 173 7.06 9.07 8.36
CA LYS A 173 6.12 10.11 7.91
C LYS A 173 6.83 11.26 7.17
N GLU A 174 7.97 11.71 7.69
CA GLU A 174 8.77 12.74 7.04
C GLU A 174 9.30 12.30 5.68
N LEU A 175 9.74 11.03 5.57
CA LEU A 175 10.26 10.47 4.33
C LEU A 175 9.19 10.22 3.28
N ARG A 176 7.97 9.80 3.67
CA ARG A 176 6.84 9.67 2.74
C ARG A 176 6.54 11.00 2.08
N ARG A 177 6.39 12.08 2.88
CA ARG A 177 6.16 13.44 2.37
C ARG A 177 7.29 13.87 1.43
N TRP A 178 8.52 13.71 1.88
CA TRP A 178 9.68 14.07 1.09
C TRP A 178 9.79 13.27 -0.22
N LEU A 179 9.47 11.97 -0.22
CA LEU A 179 9.47 11.17 -1.45
C LEU A 179 8.40 11.67 -2.44
N ARG A 180 7.23 12.04 -1.93
CA ARG A 180 6.16 12.61 -2.76
C ARG A 180 6.61 13.95 -3.39
N GLU A 181 7.15 14.87 -2.59
CA GLU A 181 7.68 16.16 -3.07
C GLU A 181 8.78 15.94 -4.13
N LEU A 182 9.69 15.01 -3.89
CA LEU A 182 10.75 14.66 -4.84
C LEU A 182 10.19 14.09 -6.15
N HIS A 183 9.16 13.24 -6.07
CA HIS A 183 8.50 12.69 -7.24
C HIS A 183 7.82 13.79 -8.06
N ASP A 184 7.12 14.71 -7.39
CA ASP A 184 6.46 15.86 -8.03
C ASP A 184 7.46 16.81 -8.71
N GLU A 185 8.70 16.90 -8.20
CA GLU A 185 9.77 17.71 -8.81
C GLU A 185 10.42 17.02 -10.02
N LEU A 186 10.70 15.73 -9.90
CA LEU A 186 11.47 14.98 -10.91
C LEU A 186 10.63 14.32 -12.00
N HIS A 187 9.36 14.04 -11.75
CA HIS A 187 8.44 13.35 -12.64
C HIS A 187 9.01 12.02 -13.20
N VAL A 188 9.82 11.30 -12.41
CA VAL A 188 10.37 10.00 -12.79
C VAL A 188 9.34 8.92 -12.51
N THR A 189 8.99 8.14 -13.53
CA THR A 189 8.10 6.98 -13.35
C THR A 189 8.63 6.07 -12.24
N SER A 190 7.81 5.82 -11.24
CA SER A 190 8.23 5.10 -10.02
C SER A 190 7.29 3.96 -9.67
N LEU A 191 7.85 2.82 -9.27
CA LEU A 191 7.11 1.69 -8.75
C LEU A 191 7.58 1.40 -7.32
N LEU A 192 6.67 1.54 -6.35
CA LEU A 192 6.93 1.39 -4.93
C LEU A 192 6.30 0.09 -4.42
N VAL A 193 7.07 -0.79 -3.81
CA VAL A 193 6.56 -1.95 -3.06
C VAL A 193 6.41 -1.58 -1.60
N THR A 194 5.25 -1.85 -1.02
CA THR A 194 5.01 -1.73 0.42
C THR A 194 3.98 -2.75 0.90
N HIS A 195 3.97 -3.03 2.18
CA HIS A 195 2.91 -3.75 2.88
C HIS A 195 2.11 -2.81 3.82
N ASP A 196 2.49 -1.55 3.91
CA ASP A 196 1.85 -0.52 4.73
C ASP A 196 0.83 0.25 3.88
N GLN A 197 -0.42 0.24 4.33
CA GLN A 197 -1.55 0.87 3.63
C GLN A 197 -1.40 2.40 3.62
N GLU A 198 -0.96 3.00 4.73
CA GLU A 198 -0.77 4.44 4.82
C GLU A 198 0.29 4.92 3.83
N GLU A 199 1.38 4.15 3.65
CA GLU A 199 2.43 4.46 2.68
C GLU A 199 1.87 4.50 1.25
N ALA A 200 1.13 3.46 0.86
CA ALA A 200 0.54 3.39 -0.47
C ALA A 200 -0.47 4.51 -0.72
N LEU A 201 -1.38 4.76 0.24
CA LEU A 201 -2.46 5.73 0.08
C LEU A 201 -1.98 7.19 0.16
N GLU A 202 -0.88 7.49 0.89
CA GLU A 202 -0.35 8.87 1.00
C GLU A 202 0.57 9.25 -0.17
N VAL A 203 1.29 8.29 -0.76
CA VAL A 203 2.40 8.60 -1.67
C VAL A 203 2.04 8.36 -3.13
N ALA A 204 1.22 7.36 -3.44
CA ALA A 204 1.00 6.91 -4.81
C ALA A 204 -0.09 7.68 -5.55
N ASP A 205 0.07 7.81 -6.87
CA ASP A 205 -0.99 8.26 -7.79
C ASP A 205 -2.00 7.13 -8.03
N ARG A 206 -1.51 5.88 -8.13
CA ARG A 206 -2.34 4.66 -8.21
C ARG A 206 -1.78 3.56 -7.33
N VAL A 207 -2.71 2.77 -6.82
CA VAL A 207 -2.42 1.58 -6.00
C VAL A 207 -2.79 0.33 -6.78
N VAL A 208 -1.88 -0.64 -6.82
CA VAL A 208 -2.10 -1.98 -7.34
C VAL A 208 -2.13 -2.93 -6.15
N LEU A 209 -3.32 -3.39 -5.80
CA LEU A 209 -3.47 -4.34 -4.71
C LEU A 209 -3.27 -5.76 -5.22
N MET A 210 -2.33 -6.48 -4.59
CA MET A 210 -1.98 -7.85 -4.96
C MET A 210 -2.33 -8.83 -3.84
N ASN A 211 -2.80 -10.01 -4.24
CA ASN A 211 -3.06 -11.13 -3.33
C ASN A 211 -2.76 -12.45 -4.04
N ALA A 212 -2.14 -13.39 -3.32
CA ALA A 212 -1.85 -14.74 -3.82
C ALA A 212 -1.31 -14.79 -5.27
N GLY A 213 -0.38 -13.89 -5.60
CA GLY A 213 0.25 -13.82 -6.92
C GLY A 213 -0.59 -13.18 -8.03
N ARG A 214 -1.72 -12.58 -7.72
CA ARG A 214 -2.65 -11.93 -8.67
C ARG A 214 -2.89 -10.47 -8.32
N VAL A 215 -3.30 -9.70 -9.31
CA VAL A 215 -3.82 -8.33 -9.09
C VAL A 215 -5.30 -8.45 -8.75
N GLU A 216 -5.68 -7.91 -7.59
CA GLU A 216 -7.07 -7.87 -7.10
C GLU A 216 -7.80 -6.61 -7.57
N GLN A 217 -7.14 -5.46 -7.45
CA GLN A 217 -7.69 -4.17 -7.85
C GLN A 217 -6.58 -3.19 -8.20
N ILE A 218 -6.85 -2.33 -9.17
CA ILE A 218 -6.02 -1.17 -9.53
C ILE A 218 -6.93 0.06 -9.51
N GLY A 219 -6.47 1.15 -8.88
CA GLY A 219 -7.20 2.41 -8.86
C GLY A 219 -6.41 3.50 -8.14
N THR A 220 -6.95 4.70 -8.11
CA THR A 220 -6.44 5.78 -7.24
C THR A 220 -6.61 5.39 -5.76
N PRO A 221 -5.88 6.00 -4.83
CA PRO A 221 -6.05 5.78 -3.38
C PRO A 221 -7.52 5.87 -2.93
N ALA A 222 -8.27 6.87 -3.42
CA ALA A 222 -9.68 7.03 -3.10
C ALA A 222 -10.54 5.89 -3.67
N GLU A 223 -10.36 5.51 -4.93
CA GLU A 223 -11.13 4.43 -5.56
C GLU A 223 -10.94 3.09 -4.85
N VAL A 224 -9.69 2.70 -4.52
CA VAL A 224 -9.44 1.40 -3.86
C VAL A 224 -9.96 1.36 -2.42
N TYR A 225 -10.01 2.51 -1.75
CA TYR A 225 -10.52 2.62 -0.38
C TYR A 225 -12.04 2.69 -0.32
N ASP A 226 -12.67 3.53 -1.15
CA ASP A 226 -14.12 3.82 -1.11
C ASP A 226 -14.94 2.82 -1.93
N GLN A 227 -14.34 2.20 -2.97
CA GLN A 227 -15.00 1.28 -3.89
C GLN A 227 -14.25 -0.05 -4.02
N PRO A 228 -14.04 -0.78 -2.91
CA PRO A 228 -13.33 -2.07 -2.94
C PRO A 228 -14.12 -3.09 -3.76
N THR A 229 -13.44 -3.73 -4.71
CA THR A 229 -14.05 -4.70 -5.64
C THR A 229 -14.29 -6.07 -5.01
N SER A 230 -13.63 -6.39 -3.89
CA SER A 230 -13.78 -7.67 -3.20
C SER A 230 -13.74 -7.51 -1.68
N ALA A 231 -14.26 -8.50 -0.97
CA ALA A 231 -14.18 -8.61 0.48
C ALA A 231 -12.73 -8.56 0.99
N PHE A 232 -11.80 -9.14 0.21
CA PHE A 232 -10.37 -9.09 0.53
C PHE A 232 -9.85 -7.63 0.51
N VAL A 233 -10.10 -6.89 -0.57
CA VAL A 233 -9.67 -5.50 -0.71
C VAL A 233 -10.24 -4.64 0.43
N HIS A 234 -11.51 -4.82 0.73
CA HIS A 234 -12.19 -4.09 1.81
C HIS A 234 -11.55 -4.34 3.19
N SER A 235 -11.31 -5.62 3.52
CA SER A 235 -10.67 -6.01 4.79
C SER A 235 -9.21 -5.59 4.87
N PHE A 236 -8.50 -5.65 3.74
CA PHE A 236 -7.08 -5.34 3.70
C PHE A 236 -6.81 -3.85 3.89
N LEU A 237 -7.68 -2.97 3.39
CA LEU A 237 -7.49 -1.51 3.45
C LEU A 237 -8.06 -0.84 4.72
N GLY A 238 -8.06 -1.52 5.84
CA GLY A 238 -8.43 -0.96 7.14
C GLY A 238 -9.35 -1.87 7.96
N SER A 239 -9.63 -1.45 9.19
CA SER A 239 -10.54 -2.17 10.08
C SER A 239 -11.96 -2.17 9.52
N VAL A 240 -12.63 -3.31 9.65
CA VAL A 240 -14.03 -3.50 9.23
C VAL A 240 -14.80 -4.28 10.27
N ASN A 241 -16.07 -3.93 10.44
CA ASN A 241 -17.05 -4.73 11.17
C ASN A 241 -17.73 -5.69 10.20
N LEU A 242 -17.88 -6.94 10.59
CA LEU A 242 -18.52 -7.98 9.81
C LEU A 242 -19.86 -8.34 10.42
N PHE A 243 -20.92 -8.14 9.65
CA PHE A 243 -22.27 -8.55 10.02
C PHE A 243 -22.73 -9.67 9.08
N ARG A 244 -22.92 -10.85 9.63
CA ARG A 244 -23.34 -12.04 8.85
C ARG A 244 -24.83 -12.26 8.97
N GLY A 245 -25.49 -12.53 7.85
CA GLY A 245 -26.93 -12.72 7.83
C GLY A 245 -27.45 -13.18 6.48
N ARG A 246 -28.71 -12.91 6.22
CA ARG A 246 -29.35 -13.18 4.93
C ARG A 246 -29.90 -11.89 4.33
N VAL A 247 -29.83 -11.79 3.02
CA VAL A 247 -30.45 -10.68 2.30
C VAL A 247 -31.94 -10.63 2.61
N ALA A 248 -32.42 -9.49 3.10
CA ALA A 248 -33.83 -9.27 3.45
C ALA A 248 -34.26 -7.87 3.06
N GLY A 249 -35.03 -7.75 1.99
CA GLY A 249 -35.49 -6.48 1.48
C GLY A 249 -34.37 -5.49 1.17
N GLN A 250 -34.33 -4.38 1.90
CA GLN A 250 -33.32 -3.33 1.71
C GLN A 250 -32.16 -3.45 2.73
N GLY A 251 -31.71 -4.66 3.07
CA GLY A 251 -30.63 -4.83 4.03
C GLY A 251 -30.27 -6.29 4.28
N LEU A 252 -29.52 -6.50 5.37
CA LEU A 252 -29.11 -7.80 5.86
C LEU A 252 -29.90 -8.13 7.12
N GLY A 253 -30.74 -9.19 7.04
CA GLY A 253 -31.48 -9.73 8.17
C GLY A 253 -30.54 -10.60 9.05
N ILE A 254 -30.51 -10.30 10.34
CA ILE A 254 -29.73 -11.02 11.36
C ILE A 254 -30.70 -11.38 12.48
N GLY A 255 -31.30 -12.58 12.39
CA GLY A 255 -32.44 -12.92 13.22
C GLY A 255 -33.62 -11.98 12.97
N GLU A 256 -34.15 -11.38 14.07
CA GLU A 256 -35.22 -10.38 13.99
C GLU A 256 -34.74 -8.94 13.73
N GLN A 257 -33.41 -8.75 13.62
CA GLN A 257 -32.79 -7.44 13.43
C GLN A 257 -32.44 -7.22 11.97
N LEU A 258 -32.43 -5.96 11.52
CA LEU A 258 -32.08 -5.57 10.16
C LEU A 258 -30.94 -4.55 10.17
N LEU A 259 -29.87 -4.85 9.45
CA LEU A 259 -28.83 -3.89 9.08
C LEU A 259 -29.19 -3.32 7.69
N GLY A 260 -29.59 -2.06 7.64
CA GLY A 260 -29.94 -1.39 6.39
C GLY A 260 -28.72 -1.18 5.48
N GLY A 261 -28.99 -1.11 4.17
CA GLY A 261 -27.97 -0.80 3.16
C GLY A 261 -28.42 -1.18 1.76
N THR A 262 -27.68 -0.71 0.75
CA THR A 262 -27.98 -1.01 -0.67
C THR A 262 -27.39 -2.37 -1.04
N ILE A 263 -28.25 -3.36 -1.22
CA ILE A 263 -27.87 -4.71 -1.61
C ILE A 263 -27.49 -4.75 -3.09
N PRO A 264 -26.29 -5.25 -3.48
CA PRO A 264 -25.92 -5.46 -4.87
C PRO A 264 -26.90 -6.44 -5.57
N SER A 265 -27.20 -6.17 -6.84
CA SER A 265 -28.11 -7.01 -7.66
C SER A 265 -27.65 -8.47 -7.83
N LEU A 266 -26.37 -8.75 -7.56
CA LEU A 266 -25.79 -10.09 -7.58
C LEU A 266 -26.22 -10.96 -6.38
N LEU A 267 -26.73 -10.35 -5.30
CA LEU A 267 -27.17 -11.04 -4.10
C LEU A 267 -28.68 -11.25 -4.15
N ALA A 268 -29.10 -12.51 -4.25
CA ALA A 268 -30.51 -12.86 -4.27
C ALA A 268 -31.15 -12.71 -2.87
N GLU A 269 -32.45 -12.40 -2.83
CA GLU A 269 -33.25 -12.40 -1.60
C GLU A 269 -33.12 -13.74 -0.86
N GLY A 270 -32.90 -13.70 0.44
CA GLY A 270 -32.70 -14.87 1.29
C GLY A 270 -31.30 -15.53 1.21
N SER A 271 -30.42 -15.11 0.27
CA SER A 271 -29.06 -15.66 0.19
C SER A 271 -28.22 -15.22 1.38
N ALA A 272 -27.25 -16.09 1.75
CA ALA A 272 -26.26 -15.76 2.79
C ALA A 272 -25.32 -14.64 2.31
N ALA A 273 -25.14 -13.63 3.14
CA ALA A 273 -24.29 -12.50 2.84
C ALA A 273 -23.60 -11.96 4.10
N VAL A 274 -22.51 -11.24 3.87
CA VAL A 274 -21.79 -10.51 4.92
C VAL A 274 -21.77 -9.03 4.55
N ALA A 275 -22.21 -8.19 5.49
CA ALA A 275 -22.05 -6.75 5.38
C ALA A 275 -20.72 -6.34 6.02
N TYR A 276 -19.94 -5.54 5.29
CA TYR A 276 -18.68 -4.93 5.70
C TYR A 276 -18.95 -3.46 5.99
N VAL A 277 -18.69 -3.03 7.22
CA VAL A 277 -18.91 -1.65 7.68
C VAL A 277 -17.67 -1.12 8.34
N ARG A 278 -17.15 0.00 7.86
CA ARG A 278 -15.98 0.63 8.50
C ARG A 278 -16.35 1.22 9.86
N PRO A 279 -15.42 1.29 10.84
CA PRO A 279 -15.72 1.84 12.17
C PRO A 279 -16.29 3.26 12.18
N HIS A 280 -15.86 4.11 11.25
CA HIS A 280 -16.37 5.48 11.14
C HIS A 280 -17.73 5.60 10.42
N GLU A 281 -18.15 4.54 9.74
CA GLU A 281 -19.47 4.43 9.10
C GLU A 281 -20.51 3.74 9.99
N LEU A 282 -20.09 3.20 11.13
CA LEU A 282 -20.96 2.59 12.12
C LEU A 282 -21.46 3.66 13.10
N GLU A 283 -22.75 3.89 13.12
CA GLU A 283 -23.42 4.83 14.04
C GLU A 283 -23.94 4.09 15.26
N ILE A 284 -23.76 4.73 16.44
CA ILE A 284 -24.26 4.21 17.71
C ILE A 284 -25.47 5.04 18.10
N LEU A 285 -26.61 4.38 18.28
CA LEU A 285 -27.88 4.97 18.73
C LEU A 285 -28.24 4.47 20.12
N SER A 286 -29.19 5.15 20.78
CA SER A 286 -29.74 4.70 22.06
C SER A 286 -30.42 3.33 21.92
N ALA A 287 -30.51 2.57 23.00
CA ALA A 287 -31.14 1.24 23.01
C ALA A 287 -32.63 1.27 22.56
N ASP A 288 -33.30 2.38 22.74
CA ASP A 288 -34.74 2.56 22.38
C ASP A 288 -34.95 2.97 20.92
N ALA A 289 -33.87 3.20 20.14
CA ALA A 289 -33.98 3.57 18.75
C ALA A 289 -34.63 2.45 17.91
N PRO A 290 -35.44 2.79 16.91
CA PRO A 290 -36.05 1.80 16.03
C PRO A 290 -34.97 1.17 15.12
N GLY A 291 -35.05 -0.15 14.91
CA GLY A 291 -34.13 -0.88 14.01
C GLY A 291 -32.71 -1.01 14.56
N GLY A 292 -31.77 -1.42 13.71
CA GLY A 292 -30.37 -1.59 14.05
C GLY A 292 -30.03 -2.89 14.81
N ILE A 293 -28.75 -3.13 15.00
CA ILE A 293 -28.21 -4.33 15.64
C ILE A 293 -27.91 -4.03 17.11
N CYS A 294 -28.45 -4.84 18.02
CA CYS A 294 -28.24 -4.68 19.45
C CYS A 294 -26.80 -5.03 19.84
N ALA A 295 -26.19 -4.16 20.64
CA ALA A 295 -24.85 -4.37 21.17
C ALA A 295 -24.66 -3.68 22.52
N THR A 296 -23.67 -4.12 23.27
CA THR A 296 -23.27 -3.51 24.55
C THR A 296 -21.87 -2.91 24.41
N ILE A 297 -21.70 -1.65 24.85
CA ILE A 297 -20.41 -0.98 24.87
C ILE A 297 -19.50 -1.65 25.90
N THR A 298 -18.32 -2.10 25.47
CA THR A 298 -17.34 -2.72 26.35
C THR A 298 -16.26 -1.74 26.80
N ARG A 299 -15.78 -0.87 25.89
CA ARG A 299 -14.73 0.11 26.16
C ARG A 299 -14.88 1.38 25.34
N LEU A 300 -14.36 2.48 25.90
CA LEU A 300 -14.17 3.76 25.21
C LEU A 300 -12.68 4.10 25.28
N LEU A 301 -12.00 4.08 24.13
CA LEU A 301 -10.55 4.24 24.00
C LEU A 301 -10.23 5.58 23.33
N PRO A 302 -9.63 6.56 24.06
CA PRO A 302 -9.20 7.81 23.45
C PRO A 302 -8.06 7.60 22.46
N MET A 303 -8.29 7.95 21.19
CA MET A 303 -7.34 7.86 20.10
C MET A 303 -7.07 9.26 19.51
N GLY A 304 -6.52 10.15 20.35
CA GLY A 304 -6.30 11.55 19.95
C GLY A 304 -7.61 12.32 19.76
N PRO A 305 -7.96 12.78 18.55
CA PRO A 305 -9.19 13.56 18.30
C PRO A 305 -10.45 12.69 18.28
N ARG A 306 -10.33 11.38 18.09
CA ARG A 306 -11.41 10.40 18.04
C ARG A 306 -11.42 9.51 19.29
N ILE A 307 -12.59 8.92 19.54
CA ILE A 307 -12.78 7.86 20.55
C ILE A 307 -13.14 6.60 19.79
N ARG A 308 -12.35 5.54 19.95
CA ARG A 308 -12.71 4.20 19.50
C ARG A 308 -13.63 3.58 20.54
N VAL A 309 -14.78 3.12 20.09
CA VAL A 309 -15.76 2.42 20.92
C VAL A 309 -15.69 0.96 20.57
N GLU A 310 -15.34 0.11 21.54
CA GLU A 310 -15.43 -1.34 21.39
C GLU A 310 -16.79 -1.82 21.88
N LEU A 311 -17.45 -2.65 21.08
CA LEU A 311 -18.78 -3.15 21.38
C LEU A 311 -18.82 -4.67 21.23
N ARG A 312 -19.70 -5.29 21.97
CA ARG A 312 -20.03 -6.71 21.88
C ARG A 312 -21.47 -6.85 21.41
N GLY A 313 -21.69 -7.66 20.39
CA GLY A 313 -23.02 -7.97 19.89
C GLY A 313 -23.86 -8.71 20.94
N ASP A 314 -25.15 -8.43 20.94
CA ASP A 314 -26.15 -9.05 21.81
C ASP A 314 -27.15 -9.86 20.97
N GLY A 315 -27.94 -10.73 21.61
CA GLY A 315 -28.93 -11.56 20.92
C GLY A 315 -28.32 -12.46 19.88
N GLU A 316 -28.77 -12.35 18.64
CA GLU A 316 -28.31 -13.16 17.48
C GLU A 316 -26.85 -12.91 17.08
N THR A 317 -26.30 -11.73 17.47
CA THR A 317 -24.91 -11.40 17.23
C THR A 317 -24.00 -11.68 18.44
N LYS A 318 -24.50 -12.41 19.43
CA LYS A 318 -23.78 -12.70 20.67
C LYS A 318 -22.39 -13.28 20.41
N GLY A 319 -21.39 -12.60 20.95
CA GLY A 319 -19.97 -12.98 20.80
C GLY A 319 -19.25 -12.28 19.65
N ALA A 320 -19.96 -11.57 18.77
CA ALA A 320 -19.33 -10.71 17.79
C ALA A 320 -18.74 -9.45 18.46
N HIS A 321 -17.59 -9.01 17.95
CA HIS A 321 -16.93 -7.77 18.35
C HIS A 321 -17.07 -6.75 17.27
N TYR A 322 -17.43 -5.53 17.66
CA TYR A 322 -17.58 -4.39 16.75
C TYR A 322 -16.77 -3.21 17.25
N GLU A 323 -16.36 -2.36 16.33
CA GLU A 323 -15.67 -1.10 16.60
C GLU A 323 -16.40 0.04 15.91
N ALA A 324 -16.56 1.16 16.62
CA ALA A 324 -17.04 2.40 16.04
C ALA A 324 -16.12 3.56 16.41
N GLU A 325 -16.13 4.61 15.59
CA GLU A 325 -15.38 5.83 15.86
C GLU A 325 -16.33 7.00 16.10
N LEU A 326 -16.16 7.64 17.27
CA LEU A 326 -16.94 8.81 17.65
C LEU A 326 -16.04 10.04 17.82
N THR A 327 -16.63 11.24 17.71
CA THR A 327 -15.99 12.45 18.21
C THR A 327 -15.97 12.44 19.74
N LYS A 328 -15.11 13.23 20.37
CA LYS A 328 -15.06 13.34 21.84
C LYS A 328 -16.38 13.83 22.42
N GLU A 329 -17.10 14.69 21.70
CA GLU A 329 -18.40 15.22 22.10
C GLU A 329 -19.48 14.13 22.08
N ALA A 330 -19.56 13.38 20.98
CA ALA A 330 -20.52 12.29 20.83
C ALA A 330 -20.28 11.17 21.87
N ALA A 331 -19.03 10.86 22.16
CA ALA A 331 -18.68 9.82 23.11
C ALA A 331 -19.10 10.11 24.55
N LYS A 332 -19.34 11.39 24.93
CA LYS A 332 -19.85 11.76 26.26
C LYS A 332 -21.27 11.26 26.57
N LEU A 333 -22.01 10.90 25.53
CA LEU A 333 -23.38 10.35 25.66
C LEU A 333 -23.40 8.87 26.00
N PHE A 334 -22.25 8.21 26.01
CA PHE A 334 -22.14 6.77 26.15
C PHE A 334 -21.20 6.36 27.28
N ALA A 335 -21.48 5.20 27.89
CA ALA A 335 -20.67 4.62 28.97
C ALA A 335 -20.45 3.12 28.78
N PRO A 336 -19.34 2.55 29.28
CA PRO A 336 -19.16 1.11 29.32
C PRO A 336 -20.31 0.40 30.05
N GLY A 337 -20.75 -0.74 29.51
CA GLY A 337 -21.90 -1.51 30.00
C GLY A 337 -23.25 -1.03 29.46
N GLN A 338 -23.29 0.06 28.73
CA GLN A 338 -24.53 0.58 28.15
C GLN A 338 -24.94 -0.25 26.92
N GLY A 339 -26.23 -0.67 26.89
CA GLY A 339 -26.86 -1.23 25.70
C GLY A 339 -27.14 -0.14 24.67
N VAL A 340 -26.89 -0.46 23.41
CA VAL A 340 -27.01 0.46 22.27
C VAL A 340 -27.50 -0.28 21.05
N LYS A 341 -27.84 0.47 19.98
CA LYS A 341 -28.11 -0.04 18.66
C LYS A 341 -27.08 0.44 17.64
N LEU A 342 -26.65 -0.44 16.75
CA LEU A 342 -25.71 -0.17 15.69
C LEU A 342 -26.45 -0.04 14.36
N VAL A 343 -26.17 1.04 13.64
CA VAL A 343 -26.72 1.32 12.32
C VAL A 343 -25.56 1.65 11.38
N ALA A 344 -25.52 1.03 10.21
CA ALA A 344 -24.54 1.37 9.19
C ALA A 344 -25.02 2.58 8.39
N ARG A 345 -24.20 3.63 8.29
CA ARG A 345 -24.40 4.74 7.35
C ARG A 345 -24.12 4.29 5.92
N GLN A 346 -23.07 3.49 5.78
CA GLN A 346 -22.68 2.84 4.53
C GLN A 346 -22.23 1.42 4.84
N ALA A 347 -22.68 0.47 4.04
CA ALA A 347 -22.28 -0.93 4.13
C ALA A 347 -22.04 -1.50 2.73
N GLN A 348 -21.03 -2.33 2.60
CA GLN A 348 -20.80 -3.10 1.39
C GLN A 348 -21.09 -4.57 1.66
N PHE A 349 -21.79 -5.23 0.73
CA PHE A 349 -22.29 -6.59 0.90
C PHE A 349 -21.57 -7.54 -0.04
N TYR A 350 -21.10 -8.65 0.52
CA TYR A 350 -20.45 -9.72 -0.24
C TYR A 350 -21.13 -11.06 0.04
N PRO A 351 -21.07 -12.01 -0.92
CA PRO A 351 -21.55 -13.37 -0.66
C PRO A 351 -20.79 -14.01 0.52
N ASP A 352 -21.52 -14.71 1.42
CA ASP A 352 -20.87 -15.51 2.46
C ASP A 352 -20.67 -16.94 1.96
N TYR A 353 -19.42 -17.29 1.63
CA TYR A 353 -19.04 -18.64 1.17
C TYR A 353 -18.64 -19.58 2.31
N GLN A 354 -18.81 -19.19 3.59
CA GLN A 354 -18.41 -19.98 4.75
C GLN A 354 -19.58 -20.74 5.40
N ILE A 355 -20.71 -20.86 4.72
CA ILE A 355 -21.86 -21.66 5.22
C ILE A 355 -22.01 -22.91 4.37
#